data_169a66c04bcd42d5c5ef3c9d56fda1ea
#
_entry.id   169a66c04bcd42d5c5ef3c9d56fda1ea
#
_cell.length_a   1.000
_cell.length_b   1.000
_cell.length_c   1.000
_cell.angle_alpha   90.00
_cell.angle_beta   90.00
_cell.angle_gamma   90.00
#
_symmetry.space_group_name_H-M   'P 1'
#
loop_
_entity.id
_entity.type
_entity.pdbx_description
1 polymer ?
#
loop_
_entity_poly.entity_id
_entity_poly.type
_entity_poly.pdbx_seq_one_letter_code
_entity_poly.pdbx_strand_id
1 'polypeptide(L)'
;MKKGDSPDYRSGQPELSAEDIAAALRISRASISTNMRLLLNSSVIEKVSYARNRNTYFVFSAAAWEGRTLAAIQSALAFRTLAEQGLAALPPGDSSRHHLEEAIRWSDLLVDTLHMTLAGWQAQRQAPPKGRLHGAAIR
;
A
#
# COMPACT_ATOMS: atom_id res chain seq x y z
N MET A 1 -40.18 8.54 -0.32
CA MET A 1 -39.25 7.72 0.47
C MET A 1 -38.02 7.48 -0.39
N LYS A 2 -36.99 8.34 -0.31
CA LYS A 2 -35.77 8.16 -1.07
C LYS A 2 -34.98 7.02 -0.43
N LYS A 3 -34.82 5.95 -1.20
CA LYS A 3 -33.94 4.85 -0.91
C LYS A 3 -32.52 5.42 -0.89
N GLY A 4 -31.93 5.52 0.30
CA GLY A 4 -30.58 6.03 0.44
C GLY A 4 -29.64 5.16 -0.34
N ASP A 5 -28.86 5.77 -1.22
CA ASP A 5 -27.71 5.19 -1.85
C ASP A 5 -26.78 4.68 -0.73
N SER A 6 -26.82 3.37 -0.54
CA SER A 6 -25.70 2.70 0.12
C SER A 6 -24.50 2.90 -0.78
N PRO A 7 -23.39 3.45 -0.28
CA PRO A 7 -22.18 3.49 -1.08
C PRO A 7 -21.90 2.08 -1.54
N ASP A 8 -21.71 1.95 -2.83
CA ASP A 8 -21.47 0.70 -3.54
C ASP A 8 -20.31 -0.03 -2.83
N TYR A 9 -20.70 -0.96 -1.99
CA TYR A 9 -19.77 -1.81 -1.28
C TYR A 9 -18.92 -2.54 -2.30
N ARG A 10 -17.69 -2.19 -2.41
CA ARG A 10 -16.69 -3.03 -3.09
C ARG A 10 -16.68 -4.36 -2.34
N SER A 11 -17.58 -5.20 -2.77
CA SER A 11 -17.86 -6.52 -2.23
C SER A 11 -16.57 -7.28 -1.95
N GLY A 12 -16.31 -7.59 -0.69
CA GLY A 12 -15.38 -8.61 -0.28
C GLY A 12 -14.22 -8.21 0.64
N GLN A 13 -14.05 -6.94 1.01
CA GLN A 13 -13.05 -6.60 2.02
C GLN A 13 -13.71 -6.50 3.39
N PRO A 14 -13.19 -7.22 4.41
CA PRO A 14 -13.73 -7.13 5.74
C PRO A 14 -13.46 -5.74 6.33
N GLU A 15 -14.52 -5.10 6.78
CA GLU A 15 -14.42 -3.88 7.57
C GLU A 15 -14.15 -4.26 9.02
N LEU A 16 -13.14 -3.67 9.59
CA LEU A 16 -12.76 -3.89 10.97
C LEU A 16 -12.88 -2.59 11.75
N SER A 17 -13.54 -2.65 12.89
CA SER A 17 -13.52 -1.54 13.86
C SER A 17 -12.17 -1.52 14.58
N ALA A 18 -11.83 -0.38 15.19
CA ALA A 18 -10.64 -0.27 16.05
C ALA A 18 -10.70 -1.29 17.20
N GLU A 19 -11.88 -1.57 17.73
CA GLU A 19 -12.09 -2.57 18.79
C GLU A 19 -11.83 -4.00 18.32
N ASP A 20 -12.28 -4.34 17.10
CA ASP A 20 -12.03 -5.66 16.50
C ASP A 20 -10.53 -5.89 16.29
N ILE A 21 -9.84 -4.87 15.79
CA ILE A 21 -8.39 -4.91 15.56
C ILE A 21 -7.65 -5.06 16.90
N ALA A 22 -8.02 -4.27 17.91
CA ALA A 22 -7.42 -4.34 19.23
C ALA A 22 -7.59 -5.72 19.86
N ALA A 23 -8.79 -6.30 19.77
CA ALA A 23 -9.12 -7.61 20.28
C ALA A 23 -8.33 -8.71 19.55
N ALA A 24 -8.25 -8.64 18.21
CA ALA A 24 -7.53 -9.62 17.40
C ALA A 24 -6.02 -9.61 17.67
N LEU A 25 -5.44 -8.43 17.87
CA LEU A 25 -4.00 -8.26 18.11
C LEU A 25 -3.64 -8.31 19.60
N ARG A 26 -4.61 -8.33 20.50
CA ARG A 26 -4.41 -8.29 21.96
C ARG A 26 -3.58 -7.11 22.42
N ILE A 27 -3.84 -5.93 21.87
CA ILE A 27 -3.14 -4.68 22.20
C ILE A 27 -4.09 -3.67 22.81
N SER A 28 -3.53 -2.67 23.49
CA SER A 28 -4.30 -1.62 24.14
C SER A 28 -4.98 -0.68 23.16
N ARG A 29 -6.07 -0.01 23.59
CA ARG A 29 -6.73 1.05 22.81
C ARG A 29 -5.77 2.20 22.45
N ALA A 30 -4.86 2.56 23.35
CA ALA A 30 -3.88 3.61 23.10
C ALA A 30 -2.91 3.24 21.98
N SER A 31 -2.42 2.00 21.99
CA SER A 31 -1.55 1.48 20.92
C SER A 31 -2.26 1.42 19.58
N ILE A 32 -3.52 0.96 19.56
CA ILE A 32 -4.35 0.98 18.34
C ILE A 32 -4.50 2.40 17.81
N SER A 33 -4.89 3.35 18.65
CA SER A 33 -5.13 4.73 18.22
C SER A 33 -3.89 5.36 17.55
N THR A 34 -2.71 5.13 18.11
CA THR A 34 -1.45 5.65 17.54
C THR A 34 -1.13 4.99 16.20
N ASN A 35 -1.20 3.65 16.14
CA ASN A 35 -0.89 2.90 14.92
C ASN A 35 -1.90 3.19 13.80
N MET A 36 -3.20 3.26 14.12
CA MET A 36 -4.23 3.60 13.14
C MET A 36 -4.04 5.01 12.57
N ARG A 37 -3.59 5.96 13.38
CA ARG A 37 -3.27 7.31 12.91
C ARG A 37 -2.11 7.30 11.91
N LEU A 38 -1.06 6.54 12.17
CA LEU A 38 0.05 6.36 11.23
C LEU A 38 -0.41 5.74 9.91
N LEU A 39 -1.24 4.71 9.97
CA LEU A 39 -1.77 4.04 8.78
C LEU A 39 -2.72 4.94 7.96
N LEU A 40 -3.55 5.74 8.65
CA LEU A 40 -4.42 6.75 7.99
C LEU A 40 -3.59 7.86 7.34
N ASN A 41 -2.60 8.40 8.05
CA ASN A 41 -1.73 9.45 7.52
C ASN A 41 -0.91 8.97 6.31
N SER A 42 -0.59 7.70 6.26
CA SER A 42 0.10 7.09 5.12
C SER A 42 -0.83 6.62 4.01
N SER A 43 -2.14 6.84 4.14
CA SER A 43 -3.17 6.43 3.16
C SER A 43 -3.20 4.92 2.88
N VAL A 44 -2.71 4.11 3.81
CA VAL A 44 -2.73 2.64 3.72
C VAL A 44 -4.13 2.10 3.95
N ILE A 45 -4.85 2.76 4.85
CA ILE A 45 -6.24 2.45 5.18
C ILE A 45 -7.10 3.70 5.03
N GLU A 46 -8.37 3.50 4.82
CA GLU A 46 -9.39 4.54 4.80
C GLU A 46 -10.37 4.35 5.95
N LYS A 47 -10.88 5.46 6.45
CA LYS A 47 -11.88 5.49 7.50
C LYS A 47 -13.26 5.55 6.88
N VAL A 48 -14.13 4.62 7.27
CA VAL A 48 -15.51 4.57 6.81
C VAL A 48 -16.46 4.75 8.00
N SER A 49 -17.41 5.64 7.86
CA SER A 49 -18.43 5.90 8.89
C SER A 49 -19.81 5.84 8.27
N TYR A 50 -20.74 5.17 8.93
CA TYR A 50 -22.12 5.05 8.49
C TYR A 50 -23.04 5.96 9.28
N ALA A 51 -23.98 6.62 8.59
CA ALA A 51 -24.90 7.56 9.20
C ALA A 51 -25.78 6.97 10.32
N ARG A 52 -26.01 5.66 10.30
CA ARG A 52 -26.85 4.95 11.28
C ARG A 52 -26.07 4.24 12.38
N ASN A 53 -24.75 4.24 12.29
CA ASN A 53 -23.90 3.56 13.24
C ASN A 53 -22.80 4.50 13.71
N ARG A 54 -22.64 4.67 15.02
CA ARG A 54 -21.58 5.51 15.60
C ARG A 54 -20.20 4.88 15.50
N ASN A 55 -20.13 3.65 15.03
CA ASN A 55 -18.86 2.94 14.89
C ASN A 55 -18.10 3.42 13.66
N THR A 56 -16.81 3.55 13.83
CA THR A 56 -15.87 3.81 12.75
C THR A 56 -15.23 2.51 12.33
N TYR A 57 -15.22 2.27 11.04
CA TYR A 57 -14.58 1.12 10.42
C TYR A 57 -13.39 1.54 9.59
N PHE A 58 -12.46 0.64 9.39
CA PHE A 58 -11.27 0.85 8.59
C PHE A 58 -11.21 -0.18 7.47
N VAL A 59 -10.89 0.28 6.28
CA VAL A 59 -10.73 -0.56 5.10
C VAL A 59 -9.37 -0.34 4.47
N PHE A 60 -8.81 -1.40 3.93
CA PHE A 60 -7.56 -1.32 3.18
C PHE A 60 -7.82 -0.66 1.82
N SER A 61 -7.07 0.37 1.50
CA SER A 61 -7.20 1.07 0.21
C SER A 61 -6.23 0.50 -0.81
N ALA A 62 -6.71 -0.38 -1.67
CA ALA A 62 -5.92 -0.93 -2.77
C ALA A 62 -5.45 0.16 -3.75
N ALA A 63 -6.31 1.13 -4.06
CA ALA A 63 -5.96 2.26 -4.93
C ALA A 63 -4.86 3.13 -4.33
N ALA A 64 -4.88 3.35 -3.01
CA ALA A 64 -3.83 4.09 -2.32
C ALA A 64 -2.49 3.36 -2.37
N TRP A 65 -2.48 2.04 -2.23
CA TRP A 65 -1.27 1.22 -2.36
C TRP A 65 -0.68 1.28 -3.76
N GLU A 66 -1.51 1.15 -4.80
CA GLU A 66 -1.08 1.30 -6.18
C GLU A 66 -0.50 2.69 -6.43
N GLY A 67 -1.18 3.75 -5.97
CA GLY A 67 -0.71 5.12 -6.08
C GLY A 67 0.63 5.36 -5.39
N ARG A 68 0.84 4.80 -4.21
CA ARG A 68 2.12 4.88 -3.49
C ARG A 68 3.24 4.14 -4.21
N THR A 69 2.96 2.98 -4.78
CA THR A 69 3.93 2.22 -5.56
C THR A 69 4.35 3.00 -6.81
N LEU A 70 3.40 3.58 -7.53
CA LEU A 70 3.68 4.45 -8.67
C LEU A 70 4.50 5.69 -8.28
N ALA A 71 4.17 6.34 -7.16
CA ALA A 71 4.93 7.47 -6.65
C ALA A 71 6.37 7.08 -6.27
N ALA A 72 6.56 5.89 -5.69
CA ALA A 72 7.89 5.36 -5.37
C ALA A 72 8.72 5.09 -6.63
N ILE A 73 8.11 4.58 -7.69
CA ILE A 73 8.75 4.41 -9.00
C ILE A 73 9.21 5.76 -9.56
N GLN A 74 8.34 6.76 -9.55
CA GLN A 74 8.66 8.10 -10.03
C GLN A 74 9.80 8.74 -9.23
N SER A 75 9.79 8.58 -7.90
CA SER A 75 10.86 9.08 -7.03
C SER A 75 12.20 8.40 -7.32
N ALA A 76 12.20 7.09 -7.54
CA ALA A 76 13.40 6.33 -7.89
C ALA A 76 13.96 6.76 -9.25
N LEU A 77 13.11 6.99 -10.25
CA LEU A 77 13.51 7.48 -11.57
C LEU A 77 14.07 8.92 -11.50
N ALA A 78 13.47 9.80 -10.71
CA ALA A 78 13.97 11.16 -10.50
C ALA A 78 15.33 11.15 -9.82
N PHE A 79 15.52 10.31 -8.81
CA PHE A 79 16.81 10.13 -8.15
C PHE A 79 17.88 9.59 -9.11
N ARG A 80 17.53 8.60 -9.94
CA ARG A 80 18.40 8.06 -10.96
C ARG A 80 18.88 9.15 -11.94
N THR A 81 17.97 10.01 -12.40
CA THR A 81 18.28 11.12 -13.27
C THR A 81 19.27 12.10 -12.63
N LEU A 82 19.06 12.43 -11.35
CA LEU A 82 20.01 13.29 -10.62
C LEU A 82 21.39 12.65 -10.49
N ALA A 83 21.44 11.34 -10.22
CA ALA A 83 22.70 10.60 -10.14
C ALA A 83 23.43 10.57 -11.49
N GLU A 84 22.73 10.40 -12.61
CA GLU A 84 23.29 10.48 -13.96
C GLU A 84 23.86 11.87 -14.29
N GLN A 85 23.12 12.92 -13.93
CA GLN A 85 23.58 14.30 -14.11
C GLN A 85 24.83 14.59 -13.27
N GLY A 86 24.85 14.12 -12.02
CA GLY A 86 26.02 14.23 -11.14
C GLY A 86 27.23 13.49 -11.71
N LEU A 87 27.00 12.28 -12.23
CA LEU A 87 28.07 11.46 -12.84
C LEU A 87 28.66 12.15 -14.07
N ALA A 88 27.81 12.75 -14.92
CA ALA A 88 28.25 13.51 -16.10
C ALA A 88 29.05 14.77 -15.74
N ALA A 89 28.78 15.37 -14.58
CA ALA A 89 29.46 16.57 -14.11
C ALA A 89 30.82 16.29 -13.43
N LEU A 90 31.06 15.06 -12.99
CA LEU A 90 32.31 14.70 -12.29
C LEU A 90 33.44 14.33 -13.28
N PRO A 91 34.70 14.71 -12.97
CA PRO A 91 35.86 14.27 -13.75
C PRO A 91 36.01 12.75 -13.76
N PRO A 92 36.61 12.14 -14.80
CA PRO A 92 36.74 10.69 -14.92
C PRO A 92 37.46 9.98 -13.78
N GLY A 93 38.35 10.67 -13.06
CA GLY A 93 39.12 10.12 -11.93
C GLY A 93 38.57 10.46 -10.55
N ASP A 94 37.39 11.08 -10.46
CA ASP A 94 36.82 11.46 -9.19
C ASP A 94 36.30 10.23 -8.42
N SER A 95 36.72 10.09 -7.17
CA SER A 95 36.33 8.95 -6.31
C SER A 95 34.83 8.89 -6.02
N SER A 96 34.14 10.01 -6.10
CA SER A 96 32.68 10.10 -5.88
C SER A 96 31.87 9.44 -7.01
N ARG A 97 32.47 9.20 -8.17
CA ARG A 97 31.80 8.54 -9.30
C ARG A 97 31.23 7.19 -8.92
N HIS A 98 31.98 6.41 -8.16
CA HIS A 98 31.56 5.09 -7.71
C HIS A 98 30.22 5.12 -6.94
N HIS A 99 30.05 6.07 -6.05
CA HIS A 99 28.80 6.22 -5.28
C HIS A 99 27.59 6.54 -6.17
N LEU A 100 27.79 7.39 -7.19
CA LEU A 100 26.73 7.72 -8.14
C LEU A 100 26.38 6.53 -9.06
N GLU A 101 27.37 5.76 -9.46
CA GLU A 101 27.16 4.52 -10.21
C GLU A 101 26.40 3.46 -9.40
N GLU A 102 26.72 3.34 -8.11
CA GLU A 102 25.95 2.49 -7.20
C GLU A 102 24.50 2.97 -7.04
N ALA A 103 24.30 4.27 -6.91
CA ALA A 103 22.97 4.86 -6.80
C ALA A 103 22.12 4.58 -8.05
N ILE A 104 22.71 4.63 -9.24
CA ILE A 104 22.02 4.31 -10.49
C ILE A 104 21.62 2.84 -10.50
N ARG A 105 22.56 1.92 -10.18
CA ARG A 105 22.27 0.47 -10.13
C ARG A 105 21.17 0.14 -9.11
N TRP A 106 21.22 0.77 -7.95
CA TRP A 106 20.19 0.59 -6.94
C TRP A 106 18.82 1.08 -7.42
N SER A 107 18.78 2.26 -8.06
CA SER A 107 17.54 2.81 -8.60
C SER A 107 16.93 1.92 -9.68
N ASP A 108 17.73 1.36 -10.58
CA ASP A 108 17.28 0.43 -11.61
C ASP A 108 16.66 -0.84 -10.98
N LEU A 109 17.33 -1.44 -10.00
CA LEU A 109 16.82 -2.60 -9.29
C LEU A 109 15.51 -2.30 -8.57
N LEU A 110 15.42 -1.15 -7.91
CA LEU A 110 14.23 -0.74 -7.18
C LEU A 110 13.05 -0.52 -8.13
N VAL A 111 13.26 0.15 -9.26
CA VAL A 111 12.22 0.39 -10.27
C VAL A 111 11.70 -0.94 -10.82
N ASP A 112 12.58 -1.86 -11.18
CA ASP A 112 12.20 -3.19 -11.69
C ASP A 112 11.39 -3.97 -10.65
N THR A 113 11.84 -3.97 -9.41
CA THR A 113 11.16 -4.65 -8.30
C THR A 113 9.76 -4.06 -8.04
N LEU A 114 9.63 -2.75 -8.05
CA LEU A 114 8.35 -2.08 -7.84
C LEU A 114 7.37 -2.34 -9.00
N HIS A 115 7.85 -2.33 -10.24
CA HIS A 115 7.03 -2.70 -11.39
C HIS A 115 6.53 -4.14 -11.31
N MET A 116 7.38 -5.08 -10.93
CA MET A 116 6.98 -6.48 -10.73
C MET A 116 5.95 -6.62 -9.62
N THR A 117 6.13 -5.91 -8.52
CA THR A 117 5.19 -5.89 -7.39
C THR A 117 3.84 -5.35 -7.83
N LEU A 118 3.80 -4.24 -8.54
CA LEU A 118 2.58 -3.63 -9.04
C LEU A 118 1.85 -4.56 -10.02
N ALA A 119 2.56 -5.14 -10.97
CA ALA A 119 1.98 -6.08 -11.93
C ALA A 119 1.42 -7.33 -11.25
N GLY A 120 2.14 -7.90 -10.29
CA GLY A 120 1.69 -9.06 -9.51
C GLY A 120 0.45 -8.75 -8.68
N TRP A 121 0.39 -7.58 -8.07
CA TRP A 121 -0.78 -7.10 -7.33
C TRP A 121 -2.00 -6.94 -8.23
N GLN A 122 -1.86 -6.29 -9.37
CA GLN A 122 -2.94 -6.09 -10.34
C GLN A 122 -3.46 -7.42 -10.89
N ALA A 123 -2.58 -8.37 -11.17
CA ALA A 123 -2.95 -9.71 -11.59
C ALA A 123 -3.77 -10.46 -10.52
N GLN A 124 -3.38 -10.36 -9.26
CA GLN A 124 -4.12 -10.96 -8.14
C GLN A 124 -5.51 -10.35 -7.98
N ARG A 125 -5.66 -9.06 -8.19
CA ARG A 125 -6.96 -8.38 -8.11
C ARG A 125 -7.91 -8.76 -9.24
N GLN A 126 -7.39 -9.11 -10.39
CA GLN A 126 -8.18 -9.54 -11.56
C GLN A 126 -8.50 -11.05 -11.52
N ALA A 127 -7.79 -11.82 -10.73
CA ALA A 127 -8.04 -13.24 -10.59
C ALA A 127 -9.39 -13.48 -9.90
N PRO A 128 -10.18 -14.48 -10.34
CA PRO A 128 -11.40 -14.83 -9.65
C PRO A 128 -11.07 -15.27 -8.21
N PRO A 129 -11.95 -14.98 -7.25
CA PRO A 129 -11.71 -15.36 -5.86
C PRO A 129 -11.49 -16.89 -5.82
N LYS A 130 -10.37 -17.31 -5.27
CA LYS A 130 -10.12 -18.72 -5.00
C LYS A 130 -11.28 -19.23 -4.16
N GLY A 131 -12.08 -20.14 -4.72
CA GLY A 131 -13.24 -20.69 -4.05
C GLY A 131 -12.86 -21.09 -2.63
N ARG A 132 -13.65 -20.63 -1.64
CA ARG A 132 -13.52 -21.17 -0.29
C ARG A 132 -13.64 -22.67 -0.42
N LEU A 133 -12.56 -23.38 -0.13
CA LEU A 133 -12.66 -24.80 0.12
C LEU A 133 -13.65 -24.93 1.30
N HIS A 134 -14.87 -25.29 0.99
CA HIS A 134 -15.80 -25.71 2.02
C HIS A 134 -15.12 -26.87 2.73
N GLY A 135 -14.76 -26.64 3.96
CA GLY A 135 -14.21 -27.68 4.82
C GLY A 135 -15.15 -28.88 4.73
N ALA A 136 -14.62 -29.99 4.25
CA ALA A 136 -15.29 -31.25 4.30
C ALA A 136 -15.72 -31.48 5.75
N ALA A 137 -16.99 -31.58 5.96
CA ALA A 137 -17.54 -32.01 7.25
C ALA A 137 -16.94 -33.38 7.55
N ILE A 138 -16.07 -33.41 8.55
CA ILE A 138 -15.64 -34.66 9.15
C ILE A 138 -16.85 -35.19 9.94
N ARG A 139 -17.41 -36.26 9.46
CA ARG A 139 -18.37 -37.07 10.23
C ARG A 139 -17.61 -37.85 11.31
#